data_e3499e4d7cbf825a75e499f14bf30769
#
_entry.id   e3499e4d7cbf825a75e499f14bf30769
#
_cell.length_a   1.000
_cell.length_b   1.000
_cell.length_c   1.000
_cell.angle_alpha   90.00
_cell.angle_beta   90.00
_cell.angle_gamma   90.00
#
_symmetry.space_group_name_H-M   'P 1'
#
loop_
_entity.id
_entity.type
_entity.pdbx_description
1 polymer ?
#
loop_
_entity_poly.entity_id
_entity_poly.type
_entity_poly.pdbx_seq_one_letter_code
_entity_poly.pdbx_strand_id
1 'polypeptide(L)'
;AVDQAGVADEYAYQLKKRGTEMRRDIEHDIVNTGNVSNAAGSAGNPGARTMGGYQAFINDSSTVSFAGTGSSVTAGSSDGTGVITLANQADRGALALSDVDAIMQGIYEEGGKASKIMVSPKLRRDFSDLMQTETNVRRNIDADGTLRQSVDIYMSDFGELMVVPNYIMGLNAPAVGAFGGGAGNAANWGNSSALIYDPMWFAVATLRPMQEVEVGQKGDSTAGMFVEECTLEVKNPKGCGAIYNLV
;
A
#
# COMPACT_ATOMS: atom_id res chain seq x y z
N ALA A 1 -29.14 -14.30 -30.00
CA ALA A 1 -28.60 -15.14 -28.95
C ALA A 1 -27.39 -15.86 -29.53
N VAL A 2 -26.20 -15.45 -29.11
CA VAL A 2 -24.96 -16.15 -29.46
C VAL A 2 -24.87 -17.34 -28.51
N ASP A 3 -25.10 -18.52 -29.02
CA ASP A 3 -24.91 -19.76 -28.27
C ASP A 3 -23.40 -19.99 -28.14
N GLN A 4 -22.89 -19.81 -26.92
CA GLN A 4 -21.47 -19.71 -26.71
C GLN A 4 -20.90 -21.04 -26.26
N ALA A 5 -20.01 -21.56 -27.07
CA ALA A 5 -19.28 -22.77 -26.74
C ALA A 5 -18.35 -22.49 -25.53
N GLY A 6 -18.72 -22.99 -24.36
CA GLY A 6 -17.87 -22.99 -23.15
C GLY A 6 -18.21 -21.99 -22.05
N VAL A 7 -19.02 -20.98 -22.31
CA VAL A 7 -19.47 -20.01 -21.27
C VAL A 7 -20.98 -19.82 -21.40
N ALA A 8 -21.70 -20.06 -20.32
CA ALA A 8 -23.18 -20.01 -20.35
C ALA A 8 -23.74 -18.60 -20.58
N ASP A 9 -23.03 -17.57 -20.11
CA ASP A 9 -23.38 -16.17 -20.26
C ASP A 9 -22.11 -15.32 -20.27
N GLU A 10 -21.77 -14.74 -21.41
CA GLU A 10 -20.59 -13.89 -21.58
C GLU A 10 -20.68 -12.61 -20.78
N TYR A 11 -21.88 -12.02 -20.68
CA TYR A 11 -22.07 -10.79 -19.91
C TYR A 11 -21.79 -11.04 -18.43
N ALA A 12 -22.35 -12.07 -17.82
CA ALA A 12 -22.10 -12.43 -16.44
C ALA A 12 -20.60 -12.78 -16.17
N TYR A 13 -19.94 -13.41 -17.14
CA TYR A 13 -18.51 -13.70 -17.05
C TYR A 13 -17.66 -12.42 -17.04
N GLN A 14 -17.94 -11.48 -17.94
CA GLN A 14 -17.24 -10.18 -18.00
C GLN A 14 -17.52 -9.36 -16.75
N LEU A 15 -18.73 -9.38 -16.23
CA LEU A 15 -19.13 -8.72 -15.01
C LEU A 15 -18.27 -9.19 -13.82
N LYS A 16 -18.15 -10.51 -13.63
CA LYS A 16 -17.32 -11.09 -12.57
C LYS A 16 -15.86 -10.67 -12.70
N LYS A 17 -15.32 -10.67 -13.91
CA LYS A 17 -13.94 -10.26 -14.19
C LYS A 17 -13.72 -8.78 -13.83
N ARG A 18 -14.59 -7.89 -14.27
CA ARG A 18 -14.51 -6.45 -13.98
C ARG A 18 -14.66 -6.14 -12.50
N GLY A 19 -15.54 -6.82 -11.78
CA GLY A 19 -15.65 -6.68 -10.33
C GLY A 19 -14.36 -7.06 -9.59
N THR A 20 -13.64 -8.06 -10.07
CA THR A 20 -12.32 -8.42 -9.50
C THR A 20 -11.26 -7.37 -9.82
N GLU A 21 -11.25 -6.83 -11.04
CA GLU A 21 -10.34 -5.76 -11.45
C GLU A 21 -10.56 -4.52 -10.59
N MET A 22 -11.80 -4.08 -10.39
CA MET A 22 -12.14 -2.91 -9.58
C MET A 22 -11.65 -3.03 -8.12
N ARG A 23 -11.79 -4.20 -7.52
CA ARG A 23 -11.27 -4.43 -6.17
C ARG A 23 -9.73 -4.33 -6.09
N ARG A 24 -9.04 -4.79 -7.13
CA ARG A 24 -7.58 -4.65 -7.23
C ARG A 24 -7.15 -3.21 -7.41
N ASP A 25 -7.91 -2.43 -8.18
CA ASP A 25 -7.64 -1.00 -8.37
C ASP A 25 -7.80 -0.24 -7.06
N ILE A 26 -8.84 -0.54 -6.26
CA ILE A 26 -9.02 0.05 -4.93
C ILE A 26 -7.85 -0.32 -3.99
N GLU A 27 -7.45 -1.59 -3.96
CA GLU A 27 -6.31 -2.00 -3.15
C GLU A 27 -5.01 -1.34 -3.61
N HIS A 28 -4.81 -1.21 -4.93
CA HIS A 28 -3.67 -0.49 -5.49
C HIS A 28 -3.65 0.98 -5.03
N ASP A 29 -4.79 1.66 -5.06
CA ASP A 29 -4.88 3.04 -4.59
C ASP A 29 -4.61 3.18 -3.09
N ILE A 30 -5.03 2.21 -2.28
CA ILE A 30 -4.76 2.21 -0.84
C ILE A 30 -3.26 2.07 -0.54
N VAL A 31 -2.53 1.22 -1.25
CA VAL A 31 -1.14 0.89 -0.90
C VAL A 31 -0.08 1.63 -1.72
N ASN A 32 -0.44 2.17 -2.89
CA ASN A 32 0.52 2.79 -3.81
C ASN A 32 0.30 4.30 -4.04
N THR A 33 -0.81 4.87 -3.56
CA THR A 33 -1.09 6.30 -3.75
C THR A 33 -0.46 7.12 -2.64
N GLY A 34 0.55 7.91 -3.01
CA GLY A 34 1.35 8.67 -2.04
C GLY A 34 0.69 9.96 -1.54
N ASN A 35 -0.32 10.50 -2.22
CA ASN A 35 -0.90 11.78 -1.86
C ASN A 35 -2.39 11.83 -2.16
N VAL A 36 -3.12 12.49 -1.27
CA VAL A 36 -4.49 12.92 -1.55
C VAL A 36 -4.44 14.14 -2.48
N SER A 37 -5.13 14.09 -3.57
CA SER A 37 -5.55 15.30 -4.22
C SER A 37 -6.99 15.62 -3.83
N ASN A 38 -7.16 16.35 -2.76
CA ASN A 38 -8.34 17.13 -2.52
C ASN A 38 -8.26 18.41 -3.33
N ALA A 39 -7.92 18.32 -4.59
CA ALA A 39 -7.95 19.49 -5.44
C ALA A 39 -9.38 20.05 -5.40
N ALA A 40 -9.60 20.96 -4.46
CA ALA A 40 -10.61 21.98 -4.65
C ALA A 40 -10.23 22.59 -5.99
N GLY A 41 -10.90 22.16 -7.03
CA GLY A 41 -10.66 22.70 -8.35
C GLY A 41 -10.74 24.21 -8.26
N SER A 42 -9.95 24.91 -9.05
CA SER A 42 -10.09 26.35 -9.22
C SER A 42 -11.57 26.69 -9.40
N ALA A 43 -12.01 27.79 -8.82
CA ALA A 43 -13.40 28.24 -8.89
C ALA A 43 -13.93 28.13 -10.33
N GLY A 44 -14.79 27.16 -10.57
CA GLY A 44 -15.38 26.87 -11.88
C GLY A 44 -14.99 25.55 -12.54
N ASN A 45 -13.98 24.83 -12.03
CA ASN A 45 -13.64 23.49 -12.50
C ASN A 45 -13.29 22.59 -11.31
N PRO A 46 -14.29 21.88 -10.74
CA PRO A 46 -14.00 20.93 -9.67
C PRO A 46 -13.10 19.83 -10.23
N GLY A 47 -11.84 19.81 -9.79
CA GLY A 47 -10.92 18.72 -10.12
C GLY A 47 -11.48 17.37 -9.68
N ALA A 48 -11.09 16.31 -10.38
CA ALA A 48 -11.42 14.95 -9.97
C ALA A 48 -10.88 14.70 -8.56
N ARG A 49 -11.74 14.19 -7.68
CA ARG A 49 -11.31 13.76 -6.33
C ARG A 49 -10.57 12.44 -6.47
N THR A 50 -9.43 12.34 -5.79
CA THR A 50 -8.68 11.09 -5.69
C THR A 50 -8.65 10.63 -4.24
N MET A 51 -8.80 9.33 -4.03
CA MET A 51 -8.70 8.72 -2.70
C MET A 51 -7.25 8.81 -2.20
N GLY A 52 -7.07 9.16 -0.93
CA GLY A 52 -5.77 9.06 -0.27
C GLY A 52 -5.45 7.62 0.10
N GLY A 53 -4.25 7.20 -0.23
CA GLY A 53 -3.71 5.92 0.21
C GLY A 53 -3.11 6.00 1.61
N TYR A 54 -2.51 4.89 2.03
CA TYR A 54 -1.84 4.75 3.33
C TYR A 54 -0.84 5.88 3.59
N GLN A 55 0.00 6.19 2.61
CA GLN A 55 1.08 7.18 2.73
C GLN A 55 0.56 8.60 2.92
N ALA A 56 -0.66 8.90 2.51
CA ALA A 56 -1.25 10.21 2.69
C ALA A 56 -1.59 10.52 4.16
N PHE A 57 -1.87 9.48 4.93
CA PHE A 57 -2.26 9.59 6.34
C PHE A 57 -1.08 9.33 7.29
N ILE A 58 -0.17 8.41 6.94
CA ILE A 58 0.96 8.03 7.78
C ILE A 58 2.18 8.82 7.34
N ASN A 59 2.31 10.01 7.89
CA ASN A 59 3.34 11.00 7.53
C ASN A 59 3.93 11.73 8.73
N ASP A 60 3.78 11.19 9.94
CA ASP A 60 4.39 11.76 11.14
C ASP A 60 5.87 11.40 11.21
N SER A 61 6.72 12.35 11.55
CA SER A 61 8.17 12.17 11.65
C SER A 61 8.59 11.19 12.75
N SER A 62 7.73 10.95 13.74
CA SER A 62 7.99 9.98 14.82
C SER A 62 7.73 8.53 14.40
N THR A 63 6.88 8.31 13.41
CA THR A 63 6.44 7.00 12.97
C THR A 63 6.84 6.66 11.53
N VAL A 64 7.60 7.55 10.89
CA VAL A 64 8.11 7.35 9.52
C VAL A 64 9.63 7.38 9.52
N SER A 65 10.25 6.37 8.91
CA SER A 65 11.69 6.32 8.64
C SER A 65 11.96 6.33 7.14
N PHE A 66 13.13 6.83 6.77
CA PHE A 66 13.61 6.82 5.38
C PHE A 66 14.94 6.09 5.29
N ALA A 67 14.98 5.04 4.49
CA ALA A 67 16.23 4.40 4.14
C ALA A 67 17.00 5.29 3.13
N GLY A 68 18.29 5.53 3.40
CA GLY A 68 19.13 6.37 2.56
C GLY A 68 19.00 7.87 2.83
N THR A 69 19.24 8.69 1.82
CA THR A 69 19.30 10.16 1.94
C THR A 69 18.37 10.86 0.94
N GLY A 70 18.13 12.15 1.17
CA GLY A 70 17.39 12.98 0.21
C GLY A 70 15.86 12.88 0.24
N SER A 71 15.30 12.09 1.14
CA SER A 71 13.86 12.00 1.37
C SER A 71 13.41 12.91 2.50
N SER A 72 12.18 13.35 2.46
CA SER A 72 11.60 14.18 3.52
C SER A 72 10.11 13.96 3.68
N VAL A 73 9.65 14.12 4.90
CA VAL A 73 8.23 14.35 5.20
C VAL A 73 8.02 15.85 5.27
N THR A 74 7.17 16.39 4.43
CA THR A 74 6.58 17.68 4.73
C THR A 74 5.49 17.40 5.74
N ALA A 75 5.70 17.86 6.99
CA ALA A 75 4.78 17.64 8.10
C ALA A 75 3.36 17.93 7.63
N GLY A 76 2.65 16.87 7.31
CA GLY A 76 1.27 16.91 6.92
C GLY A 76 0.44 16.75 8.17
N SER A 77 -0.69 17.34 8.13
CA SER A 77 -1.75 17.03 9.04
C SER A 77 -2.16 15.57 8.84
N SER A 78 -2.52 14.89 9.91
CA SER A 78 -3.09 13.53 9.86
C SER A 78 -4.45 13.44 9.14
N ASP A 79 -4.83 14.51 8.46
CA ASP A 79 -6.05 14.64 7.67
C ASP A 79 -5.93 14.08 6.23
N GLY A 80 -4.81 13.45 5.90
CA GLY A 80 -4.56 12.91 4.57
C GLY A 80 -3.97 13.91 3.57
N THR A 81 -3.54 15.09 4.01
CA THR A 81 -2.90 16.09 3.15
C THR A 81 -1.37 16.05 3.20
N GLY A 82 -0.81 15.10 3.96
CA GLY A 82 0.62 14.93 4.07
C GLY A 82 1.30 14.59 2.75
N VAL A 83 2.47 15.18 2.53
CA VAL A 83 3.28 14.92 1.34
C VAL A 83 4.58 14.27 1.76
N ILE A 84 4.83 13.09 1.23
CA ILE A 84 6.11 12.39 1.36
C ILE A 84 6.87 12.57 0.05
N THR A 85 8.09 13.06 0.14
CA THR A 85 8.98 13.18 -1.00
C THR A 85 10.03 12.07 -0.93
N LEU A 86 10.01 11.18 -1.88
CA LEU A 86 11.02 10.12 -2.01
C LEU A 86 12.26 10.64 -2.74
N ALA A 87 13.42 10.14 -2.33
CA ALA A 87 14.66 10.40 -3.02
C ALA A 87 14.74 9.75 -4.40
N ASN A 88 15.72 10.17 -5.19
CA ASN A 88 16.07 9.48 -6.42
C ASN A 88 16.51 8.05 -6.13
N GLN A 89 16.37 7.17 -7.12
CA GLN A 89 16.68 5.75 -6.94
C GLN A 89 18.13 5.50 -6.47
N ALA A 90 19.07 6.35 -6.84
CA ALA A 90 20.48 6.25 -6.43
C ALA A 90 20.71 6.56 -4.93
N ASP A 91 19.81 7.31 -4.31
CA ASP A 91 19.93 7.77 -2.93
C ASP A 91 19.10 6.89 -1.96
N ARG A 92 18.48 5.82 -2.48
CA ARG A 92 17.69 4.89 -1.66
C ARG A 92 18.58 3.95 -0.87
N GLY A 93 18.08 3.51 0.28
CA GLY A 93 18.79 2.61 1.20
C GLY A 93 18.20 1.21 1.26
N ALA A 94 18.99 0.29 1.78
CA ALA A 94 18.51 -1.04 2.11
C ALA A 94 17.66 -1.02 3.38
N LEU A 95 16.75 -1.98 3.52
CA LEU A 95 16.00 -2.19 4.75
C LEU A 95 16.96 -2.55 5.89
N ALA A 96 16.83 -1.89 7.05
CA ALA A 96 17.56 -2.23 8.26
C ALA A 96 16.60 -2.57 9.41
N LEU A 97 16.99 -3.49 10.28
CA LEU A 97 16.19 -3.84 11.47
C LEU A 97 16.08 -2.67 12.44
N SER A 98 17.13 -1.85 12.54
CA SER A 98 17.11 -0.63 13.33
C SER A 98 16.00 0.35 12.94
N ASP A 99 15.64 0.41 11.65
CA ASP A 99 14.56 1.26 11.18
C ASP A 99 13.19 0.71 11.62
N VAL A 100 13.03 -0.61 11.57
CA VAL A 100 11.82 -1.28 12.06
C VAL A 100 11.64 -1.04 13.55
N ASP A 101 12.71 -1.22 14.34
CA ASP A 101 12.68 -1.02 15.79
C ASP A 101 12.43 0.43 16.18
N ALA A 102 13.03 1.39 15.47
CA ALA A 102 12.80 2.81 15.69
C ALA A 102 11.33 3.21 15.46
N ILE A 103 10.72 2.66 14.40
CA ILE A 103 9.28 2.91 14.13
C ILE A 103 8.41 2.24 15.18
N MET A 104 8.72 1.01 15.58
CA MET A 104 7.99 0.32 16.63
C MET A 104 8.05 1.10 17.95
N GLN A 105 9.21 1.65 18.29
CA GLN A 105 9.37 2.55 19.44
C GLN A 105 8.50 3.81 19.29
N GLY A 106 8.55 4.48 18.14
CA GLY A 106 7.74 5.68 17.89
C GLY A 106 6.23 5.41 17.98
N ILE A 107 5.76 4.31 17.43
CA ILE A 107 4.36 3.87 17.54
C ILE A 107 3.99 3.60 19.01
N TYR A 108 4.88 2.96 19.76
CA TYR A 108 4.64 2.67 21.18
C TYR A 108 4.59 3.93 22.03
N GLU A 109 5.47 4.91 21.78
CA GLU A 109 5.49 6.21 22.46
C GLU A 109 4.21 7.02 22.20
N GLU A 110 3.63 6.92 21.01
CA GLU A 110 2.32 7.52 20.66
C GLU A 110 1.11 6.70 21.14
N GLY A 111 1.35 5.61 21.88
CA GLY A 111 0.30 4.76 22.47
C GLY A 111 -0.33 3.77 21.50
N GLY A 112 0.29 3.53 20.35
CA GLY A 112 -0.15 2.53 19.38
C GLY A 112 0.45 1.14 19.66
N LYS A 113 -0.08 0.12 18.98
CA LYS A 113 0.45 -1.24 18.98
C LYS A 113 0.28 -1.83 17.58
N ALA A 114 1.30 -1.71 16.77
CA ALA A 114 1.28 -2.34 15.45
C ALA A 114 1.49 -3.85 15.56
N SER A 115 0.81 -4.61 14.71
CA SER A 115 0.85 -6.08 14.69
C SER A 115 1.25 -6.66 13.33
N LYS A 116 1.24 -5.85 12.28
CA LYS A 116 1.55 -6.31 10.91
C LYS A 116 2.50 -5.36 10.20
N ILE A 117 3.39 -5.95 9.41
CA ILE A 117 4.21 -5.23 8.44
C ILE A 117 3.88 -5.77 7.04
N MET A 118 3.40 -4.90 6.17
CA MET A 118 3.10 -5.21 4.77
C MET A 118 4.27 -4.79 3.91
N VAL A 119 4.75 -5.70 3.09
CA VAL A 119 5.93 -5.50 2.24
C VAL A 119 5.67 -6.03 0.83
N SER A 120 6.39 -5.48 -0.14
CA SER A 120 6.42 -6.02 -1.49
C SER A 120 7.10 -7.40 -1.53
N PRO A 121 6.88 -8.22 -2.56
CA PRO A 121 7.53 -9.52 -2.69
C PRO A 121 9.07 -9.44 -2.70
N LYS A 122 9.64 -8.36 -3.24
CA LYS A 122 11.08 -8.10 -3.19
C LYS A 122 11.56 -7.87 -1.77
N LEU A 123 10.96 -6.90 -1.08
CA LEU A 123 11.30 -6.56 0.30
C LEU A 123 11.05 -7.72 1.27
N ARG A 124 10.08 -8.59 0.96
CA ARG A 124 9.88 -9.82 1.75
C ARG A 124 11.10 -10.73 1.71
N ARG A 125 11.71 -10.89 0.54
CA ARG A 125 12.94 -11.67 0.41
C ARG A 125 14.10 -10.98 1.13
N ASP A 126 14.24 -9.67 0.92
CA ASP A 126 15.30 -8.87 1.54
C ASP A 126 15.18 -8.89 3.07
N PHE A 127 13.96 -8.88 3.61
CA PHE A 127 13.69 -9.05 5.04
C PHE A 127 14.15 -10.42 5.56
N SER A 128 13.88 -11.49 4.81
CA SER A 128 14.34 -12.84 5.17
C SER A 128 15.86 -12.98 5.11
N ASP A 129 16.49 -12.36 4.11
CA ASP A 129 17.94 -12.35 3.95
C ASP A 129 18.63 -11.52 5.06
N LEU A 130 18.03 -10.40 5.45
CA LEU A 130 18.51 -9.56 6.55
C LEU A 130 18.55 -10.32 7.87
N MET A 131 17.49 -11.07 8.18
CA MET A 131 17.42 -11.90 9.38
C MET A 131 18.48 -13.03 9.40
N GLN A 132 18.96 -13.47 8.25
CA GLN A 132 20.02 -14.50 8.18
C GLN A 132 21.43 -13.92 8.31
N THR A 133 21.61 -12.67 7.92
CA THR A 133 22.91 -11.98 7.94
C THR A 133 23.26 -11.52 9.35
N GLU A 134 22.28 -11.28 10.21
CA GLU A 134 22.52 -10.95 11.62
C GLU A 134 23.16 -12.13 12.36
N THR A 135 24.22 -11.85 13.07
CA THR A 135 25.24 -12.80 13.59
C THR A 135 24.71 -13.90 14.52
N ASN A 136 23.45 -13.79 14.96
CA ASN A 136 22.87 -14.67 15.99
C ASN A 136 21.73 -15.57 15.51
N VAL A 137 21.37 -15.54 14.23
CA VAL A 137 20.27 -16.38 13.73
C VAL A 137 20.76 -17.80 13.49
N ARG A 138 20.36 -18.71 14.36
CA ARG A 138 20.57 -20.15 14.13
C ARG A 138 19.67 -20.60 12.98
N ARG A 139 20.26 -21.06 11.89
CA ARG A 139 19.53 -21.79 10.85
C ARG A 139 18.93 -23.04 11.46
N ASN A 140 17.63 -23.08 11.57
CA ASN A 140 16.94 -24.26 12.06
C ASN A 140 16.76 -25.21 10.87
N ILE A 141 17.56 -26.27 10.87
CA ILE A 141 17.37 -27.40 9.98
C ILE A 141 16.45 -28.34 10.72
N ASP A 142 15.22 -28.49 10.24
CA ASP A 142 14.29 -29.46 10.81
C ASP A 142 14.84 -30.89 10.69
N ALA A 143 14.36 -31.78 11.56
CA ALA A 143 14.77 -33.15 11.60
C ALA A 143 14.63 -33.92 10.26
N ASP A 144 13.78 -33.43 9.37
CA ASP A 144 13.58 -33.96 8.02
C ASP A 144 14.54 -33.39 6.96
N GLY A 145 15.57 -32.63 7.37
CA GLY A 145 16.56 -32.05 6.46
C GLY A 145 16.02 -30.88 5.62
N THR A 146 14.87 -30.33 5.97
CA THR A 146 14.27 -29.19 5.27
C THR A 146 14.86 -27.87 5.78
N LEU A 147 15.47 -27.10 4.88
CA LEU A 147 15.93 -25.74 5.17
C LEU A 147 14.78 -24.76 5.04
N ARG A 148 14.36 -24.13 6.13
CA ARG A 148 13.37 -23.05 6.12
C ARG A 148 14.07 -21.70 6.20
N GLN A 149 13.76 -20.83 5.23
CA GLN A 149 14.36 -19.50 5.10
C GLN A 149 13.35 -18.38 5.35
N SER A 150 12.05 -18.68 5.48
CA SER A 150 11.05 -17.63 5.64
C SER A 150 10.90 -17.19 7.09
N VAL A 151 10.80 -15.88 7.30
CA VAL A 151 10.47 -15.27 8.59
C VAL A 151 9.04 -14.78 8.52
N ASP A 152 8.15 -15.38 9.26
CA ASP A 152 6.73 -15.01 9.27
C ASP A 152 6.41 -14.01 10.40
N ILE A 153 7.15 -14.07 11.50
CA ILE A 153 6.96 -13.23 12.67
C ILE A 153 8.32 -12.65 13.09
N TYR A 154 8.34 -11.33 13.27
CA TYR A 154 9.45 -10.61 13.86
C TYR A 154 9.07 -10.18 15.28
N MET A 155 9.89 -10.51 16.26
CA MET A 155 9.70 -10.10 17.66
C MET A 155 10.68 -8.99 17.98
N SER A 156 10.15 -7.79 18.25
CA SER A 156 10.89 -6.65 18.75
C SER A 156 10.62 -6.45 20.26
N ASP A 157 11.38 -5.58 20.91
CA ASP A 157 11.17 -5.22 22.31
C ASP A 157 9.79 -4.58 22.59
N PHE A 158 9.16 -4.02 21.56
CA PHE A 158 7.88 -3.30 21.64
C PHE A 158 6.68 -4.14 21.16
N GLY A 159 6.90 -5.35 20.68
CA GLY A 159 5.84 -6.25 20.24
C GLY A 159 6.24 -7.17 19.10
N GLU A 160 5.27 -7.96 18.64
CA GLU A 160 5.45 -8.87 17.52
C GLU A 160 4.84 -8.30 16.24
N LEU A 161 5.54 -8.46 15.13
CA LEU A 161 5.10 -8.09 13.80
C LEU A 161 4.96 -9.30 12.91
N MET A 162 3.77 -9.52 12.36
CA MET A 162 3.55 -10.50 11.29
C MET A 162 3.93 -9.89 9.94
N VAL A 163 4.82 -10.55 9.21
CA VAL A 163 5.26 -10.08 7.89
C VAL A 163 4.33 -10.58 6.80
N VAL A 164 3.58 -9.68 6.19
CA VAL A 164 2.58 -9.98 5.17
C VAL A 164 3.06 -9.49 3.80
N PRO A 165 3.35 -10.41 2.86
CA PRO A 165 3.67 -10.00 1.50
C PRO A 165 2.41 -9.56 0.75
N ASN A 166 2.50 -8.43 0.04
CA ASN A 166 1.44 -7.97 -0.85
C ASN A 166 1.99 -7.80 -2.28
N TYR A 167 1.43 -8.55 -3.23
CA TYR A 167 1.90 -8.52 -4.62
C TYR A 167 1.52 -7.22 -5.33
N ILE A 168 0.45 -6.54 -4.90
CA ILE A 168 0.01 -5.27 -5.50
C ILE A 168 1.03 -4.16 -5.24
N MET A 169 1.68 -4.19 -4.07
CA MET A 169 2.82 -3.30 -3.79
C MET A 169 3.99 -3.52 -4.74
N GLY A 170 4.13 -4.73 -5.29
CA GLY A 170 5.15 -5.08 -6.28
C GLY A 170 4.82 -4.66 -7.72
N LEU A 171 3.58 -4.30 -8.00
CA LEU A 171 3.20 -3.85 -9.33
C LEU A 171 3.78 -2.46 -9.57
N ASN A 172 4.45 -2.31 -10.70
CA ASN A 172 4.87 -0.99 -11.16
C ASN A 172 3.60 -0.16 -11.39
N ALA A 173 3.37 0.82 -10.53
CA ALA A 173 2.39 1.84 -10.85
C ALA A 173 2.80 2.42 -12.22
N PRO A 174 1.92 2.47 -13.22
CA PRO A 174 2.21 3.26 -14.40
C PRO A 174 2.60 4.65 -13.89
N ALA A 175 3.55 5.28 -14.54
CA ALA A 175 3.97 6.64 -14.24
C ALA A 175 2.77 7.58 -14.51
N VAL A 176 1.77 7.51 -13.67
CA VAL A 176 0.65 8.45 -13.64
C VAL A 176 1.24 9.71 -13.03
N GLY A 177 1.35 10.71 -13.86
CA GLY A 177 1.95 12.01 -13.67
C GLY A 177 2.25 12.37 -12.23
N ALA A 178 3.53 12.46 -11.94
CA ALA A 178 4.17 13.12 -10.83
C ALA A 178 3.23 13.67 -9.74
N PHE A 179 2.79 12.84 -8.85
CA PHE A 179 2.40 13.36 -7.55
C PHE A 179 3.70 13.73 -6.82
N GLY A 180 4.06 15.01 -6.88
CA GLY A 180 5.15 15.59 -6.09
C GLY A 180 6.60 15.23 -6.46
N GLY A 181 6.84 14.37 -7.41
CA GLY A 181 8.19 14.02 -7.86
C GLY A 181 8.52 14.74 -9.17
N GLY A 182 9.61 15.51 -9.20
CA GLY A 182 10.14 16.09 -10.43
C GLY A 182 10.40 15.03 -11.50
N ALA A 183 10.49 15.44 -12.75
CA ALA A 183 10.74 14.60 -13.91
C ALA A 183 11.92 13.63 -13.66
N GLY A 184 11.63 12.35 -13.53
CA GLY A 184 12.61 11.29 -13.24
C GLY A 184 12.24 10.36 -12.09
N ASN A 185 11.27 10.72 -11.27
CA ASN A 185 10.87 9.93 -10.11
C ASN A 185 9.57 9.17 -10.36
N ALA A 186 9.60 8.19 -11.28
CA ALA A 186 8.60 7.14 -11.27
C ALA A 186 8.86 6.27 -10.03
N ALA A 187 8.50 6.80 -8.87
CA ALA A 187 8.64 6.08 -7.62
C ALA A 187 7.58 4.98 -7.59
N ASN A 188 8.00 3.75 -7.71
CA ASN A 188 7.19 2.61 -7.31
C ASN A 188 7.08 2.63 -5.79
N TRP A 189 6.14 3.41 -5.27
CA TRP A 189 5.93 3.58 -3.84
C TRP A 189 5.85 2.24 -3.12
N GLY A 190 5.06 1.32 -3.67
CA GLY A 190 4.87 0.01 -3.07
C GLY A 190 6.14 -0.81 -2.98
N ASN A 191 6.99 -0.81 -4.02
CA ASN A 191 8.26 -1.53 -3.99
C ASN A 191 9.32 -0.89 -3.08
N SER A 192 9.15 0.38 -2.77
CA SER A 192 10.10 1.18 -1.99
C SER A 192 9.59 1.50 -0.59
N SER A 193 8.54 0.82 -0.14
CA SER A 193 7.94 1.06 1.17
C SER A 193 7.61 -0.22 1.90
N ALA A 194 7.74 -0.17 3.23
CA ALA A 194 7.23 -1.17 4.15
C ALA A 194 6.24 -0.47 5.08
N LEU A 195 5.01 -0.99 5.18
CA LEU A 195 3.92 -0.38 5.92
C LEU A 195 3.68 -1.16 7.21
N ILE A 196 3.81 -0.50 8.35
CA ILE A 196 3.65 -1.09 9.68
C ILE A 196 2.34 -0.59 10.27
N TYR A 197 1.42 -1.49 10.58
CA TYR A 197 0.07 -1.10 10.98
C TYR A 197 -0.63 -2.14 11.86
N ASP A 198 -1.68 -1.67 12.52
CA ASP A 198 -2.69 -2.53 13.13
C ASP A 198 -3.99 -2.44 12.28
N PRO A 199 -4.52 -3.56 11.81
CA PRO A 199 -5.76 -3.58 11.04
C PRO A 199 -6.95 -2.91 11.72
N MET A 200 -6.95 -2.81 13.06
CA MET A 200 -8.03 -2.18 13.82
C MET A 200 -8.17 -0.67 13.51
N TRP A 201 -7.10 -0.02 13.09
CA TRP A 201 -7.08 1.41 12.81
C TRP A 201 -7.50 1.78 11.39
N PHE A 202 -7.70 0.79 10.52
CA PHE A 202 -8.09 0.99 9.13
C PHE A 202 -9.45 0.41 8.84
N ALA A 203 -10.22 1.14 8.06
CA ALA A 203 -11.48 0.68 7.51
C ALA A 203 -11.69 1.27 6.10
N VAL A 204 -12.45 0.60 5.29
CA VAL A 204 -12.95 1.15 4.03
C VAL A 204 -14.36 1.70 4.29
N ALA A 205 -14.49 3.01 4.24
CA ALA A 205 -15.77 3.68 4.35
C ALA A 205 -16.44 3.72 2.98
N THR A 206 -17.58 3.07 2.84
CA THR A 206 -18.31 2.94 1.57
C THR A 206 -19.54 3.84 1.59
N LEU A 207 -19.61 4.79 0.68
CA LEU A 207 -20.80 5.61 0.48
C LEU A 207 -21.82 4.89 -0.42
N ARG A 208 -21.34 4.34 -1.54
CA ARG A 208 -22.12 3.47 -2.41
C ARG A 208 -21.38 2.15 -2.58
N PRO A 209 -22.00 1.01 -2.19
CA PRO A 209 -21.38 -0.30 -2.41
C PRO A 209 -21.25 -0.57 -3.91
N MET A 210 -20.34 -1.46 -4.25
CA MET A 210 -20.17 -1.90 -5.63
C MET A 210 -21.48 -2.48 -6.16
N GLN A 211 -22.02 -1.82 -7.15
CA GLN A 211 -23.27 -2.22 -7.83
C GLN A 211 -23.15 -2.07 -9.33
N GLU A 212 -23.87 -2.93 -10.01
CA GLU A 212 -24.03 -2.84 -11.44
C GLU A 212 -25.17 -1.87 -11.77
N VAL A 213 -24.94 -1.02 -12.74
CA VAL A 213 -25.94 -0.14 -13.31
C VAL A 213 -26.03 -0.44 -14.80
N GLU A 214 -27.21 -0.88 -15.22
CA GLU A 214 -27.49 -1.08 -16.64
C GLU A 214 -27.50 0.26 -17.36
N VAL A 215 -26.72 0.35 -18.42
CA VAL A 215 -26.66 1.55 -19.25
C VAL A 215 -27.66 1.40 -20.40
N GLY A 216 -28.43 2.45 -20.68
CA GLY A 216 -29.40 2.44 -21.76
C GLY A 216 -28.80 2.00 -23.09
N GLN A 217 -29.54 1.18 -23.83
CA GLN A 217 -29.11 0.60 -25.10
C GLN A 217 -28.72 1.69 -26.12
N LYS A 218 -27.52 1.58 -26.66
CA LYS A 218 -27.03 2.33 -27.80
C LYS A 218 -26.86 1.38 -28.98
N GLY A 219 -27.89 1.23 -29.79
CA GLY A 219 -27.89 0.27 -30.90
C GLY A 219 -28.13 -1.20 -30.43
N ASP A 220 -27.53 -2.15 -31.10
CA ASP A 220 -27.69 -3.59 -30.84
C ASP A 220 -26.59 -4.10 -29.87
N SER A 221 -26.41 -3.39 -28.75
CA SER A 221 -25.43 -3.75 -27.72
C SER A 221 -26.00 -3.61 -26.32
N THR A 222 -25.68 -4.58 -25.44
CA THR A 222 -25.97 -4.51 -24.01
C THR A 222 -24.72 -3.99 -23.30
N ALA A 223 -24.89 -2.89 -22.55
CA ALA A 223 -23.82 -2.29 -21.79
C ALA A 223 -24.20 -2.13 -20.32
N GLY A 224 -23.29 -2.44 -19.43
CA GLY A 224 -23.42 -2.18 -18.01
C GLY A 224 -22.17 -1.52 -17.50
N MET A 225 -22.27 -0.80 -16.38
CA MET A 225 -21.13 -0.23 -15.68
C MET A 225 -21.19 -0.58 -14.21
N PHE A 226 -20.01 -0.75 -13.59
CA PHE A 226 -19.88 -0.79 -12.16
C PHE A 226 -19.71 0.62 -11.60
N VAL A 227 -20.38 0.86 -10.49
CA VAL A 227 -20.24 2.08 -9.71
C VAL A 227 -19.95 1.70 -8.27
N GLU A 228 -18.87 2.27 -7.72
CA GLU A 228 -18.53 2.18 -6.31
C GLU A 228 -18.00 3.52 -5.84
N GLU A 229 -18.39 3.92 -4.64
CA GLU A 229 -17.84 5.09 -3.96
C GLU A 229 -17.37 4.68 -2.59
N CYS A 230 -16.07 4.66 -2.42
CA CYS A 230 -15.42 4.31 -1.16
C CYS A 230 -14.22 5.22 -0.88
N THR A 231 -13.79 5.24 0.36
CA THR A 231 -12.55 5.91 0.80
C THR A 231 -11.89 5.14 1.92
N LEU A 232 -10.59 5.32 2.09
CA LEU A 232 -9.85 4.80 3.23
C LEU A 232 -10.18 5.66 4.46
N GLU A 233 -10.61 5.01 5.54
CA GLU A 233 -10.76 5.61 6.86
C GLU A 233 -9.56 5.19 7.73
N VAL A 234 -8.85 6.17 8.28
CA VAL A 234 -7.74 5.97 9.21
C VAL A 234 -8.10 6.58 10.55
N LYS A 235 -8.32 5.74 11.56
CA LYS A 235 -8.79 6.16 12.89
C LYS A 235 -7.67 6.71 13.75
N ASN A 236 -6.47 6.14 13.65
CA ASN A 236 -5.29 6.58 14.40
C ASN A 236 -4.03 6.51 13.52
N PRO A 237 -3.69 7.60 12.82
CA PRO A 237 -2.49 7.65 11.99
C PRO A 237 -1.19 7.43 12.77
N LYS A 238 -1.10 7.94 14.00
CA LYS A 238 0.09 7.83 14.85
C LYS A 238 0.32 6.43 15.44
N GLY A 239 -0.73 5.60 15.47
CA GLY A 239 -0.62 4.18 15.85
C GLY A 239 -0.07 3.29 14.74
N CYS A 240 0.35 3.88 13.63
CA CYS A 240 0.86 3.19 12.45
C CYS A 240 2.12 3.88 11.97
N GLY A 241 2.95 3.17 11.21
CA GLY A 241 4.20 3.73 10.71
C GLY A 241 4.59 3.16 9.36
N ALA A 242 5.63 3.73 8.79
CA ALA A 242 6.13 3.26 7.49
C ALA A 242 7.62 3.51 7.32
N ILE A 243 8.27 2.63 6.58
CA ILE A 243 9.63 2.82 6.07
C ILE A 243 9.53 3.11 4.60
N TYR A 244 10.07 4.24 4.18
CA TYR A 244 10.09 4.64 2.79
C TYR A 244 11.50 4.64 2.22
N ASN A 245 11.60 4.84 0.91
CA ASN A 245 12.87 5.00 0.19
C ASN A 245 13.73 3.73 0.18
N LEU A 246 13.10 2.56 0.22
CA LEU A 246 13.77 1.26 0.14
C LEU A 246 14.17 0.92 -1.31
N VAL A 247 15.30 0.19 -1.47
CA VAL A 247 15.82 -0.29 -2.77
C VAL A 247 15.39 -1.70 -3.04
#